data_05d83dd6aa3f41a7f03dd278db285d05
#
_entry.id   05d83dd6aa3f41a7f03dd278db285d05
#
_cell.length_a   1.000
_cell.length_b   1.000
_cell.length_c   1.000
_cell.angle_alpha   90.00
_cell.angle_beta   90.00
_cell.angle_gamma   90.00
#
_symmetry.space_group_name_H-M   'P 1'
#
loop_
_entity.id
_entity.type
_entity.pdbx_description
1 polymer ?
#
loop_
_entity_poly.entity_id
_entity_poly.type
_entity_poly.pdbx_seq_one_letter_code
_entity_poly.pdbx_strand_id
1 'polypeptide(L)'
;MVKLFGGRVASAIIGIFMLAIGSSANAQDVAAASVAQPAVVATVTQAPMATEAAWLYKGGWGLQALVDKYATSAQLDQQTNCLATAVYFEARGESAEGQLAVARVVMNRAASGRYPPDWCSVVKQHAQFSFVRHGEFPYADTSSAAWQKAEAVAELAAANIIPSVSNDVLWYHADYVAPTWRRSLTEVQQIGAHIFYRA
;
A
#
# COMPACT_ATOMS: atom_id res chain seq x y z
N MET A 1 45.43 15.41 -11.69
CA MET A 1 46.48 14.50 -12.24
C MET A 1 45.76 13.25 -12.63
N VAL A 2 45.32 13.12 -13.92
CA VAL A 2 46.03 12.44 -15.02
C VAL A 2 46.20 10.95 -14.72
N LYS A 3 45.63 10.00 -15.49
CA LYS A 3 45.62 9.76 -16.94
C LYS A 3 44.62 8.68 -17.36
N LEU A 4 44.07 8.85 -18.55
CA LEU A 4 43.46 7.93 -19.49
C LEU A 4 44.39 6.80 -19.94
N PHE A 5 43.80 5.64 -20.34
CA PHE A 5 44.18 4.73 -21.47
C PHE A 5 43.02 3.74 -21.57
N GLY A 6 42.30 3.48 -22.61
CA GLY A 6 42.56 3.47 -24.05
C GLY A 6 42.88 2.03 -24.50
N GLY A 7 41.93 1.34 -25.16
CA GLY A 7 42.21 0.01 -25.73
C GLY A 7 40.99 -0.60 -26.43
N ARG A 8 40.77 -0.24 -27.73
CA ARG A 8 39.90 -0.95 -28.67
C ARG A 8 40.63 -2.17 -29.18
N VAL A 9 39.97 -3.31 -29.28
CA VAL A 9 40.37 -4.38 -30.21
C VAL A 9 39.15 -4.95 -30.90
N ALA A 10 39.05 -4.68 -32.18
CA ALA A 10 38.19 -5.38 -33.13
C ALA A 10 38.89 -6.66 -33.60
N SER A 11 38.15 -7.73 -33.75
CA SER A 11 38.57 -8.89 -34.56
C SER A 11 37.37 -9.48 -35.28
N ALA A 12 37.33 -9.26 -36.54
CA ALA A 12 36.52 -9.98 -37.52
C ALA A 12 37.19 -11.32 -37.85
N ILE A 13 36.39 -12.38 -37.94
CA ILE A 13 36.77 -13.59 -38.67
C ILE A 13 35.59 -14.05 -39.51
N ILE A 14 35.91 -14.22 -40.79
CA ILE A 14 35.20 -14.58 -42.00
C ILE A 14 34.90 -16.09 -42.03
N GLY A 15 33.67 -16.44 -42.43
CA GLY A 15 33.31 -17.46 -43.39
C GLY A 15 33.58 -18.94 -43.10
N ILE A 16 32.52 -19.71 -43.30
CA ILE A 16 32.52 -20.83 -44.26
C ILE A 16 31.08 -21.26 -44.55
N PHE A 17 30.78 -21.23 -45.86
CA PHE A 17 29.55 -21.72 -46.47
C PHE A 17 29.64 -23.25 -46.56
N MET A 18 28.65 -24.01 -46.07
CA MET A 18 28.40 -25.38 -46.50
C MET A 18 26.93 -25.55 -46.84
N LEU A 19 26.67 -25.71 -48.11
CA LEU A 19 25.40 -26.24 -48.62
C LEU A 19 25.32 -27.73 -48.33
N ALA A 20 24.24 -28.18 -47.70
CA ALA A 20 23.79 -29.56 -47.78
C ALA A 20 22.31 -29.58 -48.15
N ILE A 21 22.07 -30.13 -49.34
CA ILE A 21 20.75 -30.41 -49.90
C ILE A 21 20.30 -31.77 -49.30
N GLY A 22 19.06 -31.85 -48.82
CA GLY A 22 18.51 -33.17 -48.51
C GLY A 22 17.19 -33.20 -47.76
N SER A 23 16.13 -33.43 -48.51
CA SER A 23 14.95 -34.24 -48.20
C SER A 23 13.84 -33.64 -47.34
N SER A 24 12.73 -33.47 -48.02
CA SER A 24 11.36 -33.22 -47.53
C SER A 24 10.91 -34.27 -46.53
N ALA A 25 10.45 -33.80 -45.38
CA ALA A 25 9.51 -34.50 -44.55
C ALA A 25 8.43 -33.52 -44.11
N ASN A 26 7.21 -33.69 -44.62
CA ASN A 26 6.03 -33.04 -44.11
C ASN A 26 5.78 -33.44 -42.67
N ALA A 27 6.11 -32.55 -41.72
CA ALA A 27 5.53 -32.61 -40.40
C ALA A 27 4.51 -31.46 -40.30
N GLN A 28 3.28 -31.82 -40.15
CA GLN A 28 2.18 -30.91 -39.85
C GLN A 28 2.49 -30.26 -38.51
N ASP A 29 2.88 -29.00 -38.52
CA ASP A 29 2.93 -28.14 -37.32
C ASP A 29 1.49 -27.95 -36.82
N VAL A 30 1.14 -28.76 -35.82
CA VAL A 30 0.02 -28.44 -34.96
C VAL A 30 0.49 -27.31 -34.08
N ALA A 31 0.23 -26.07 -34.51
CA ALA A 31 0.41 -24.88 -33.68
C ALA A 31 -0.46 -25.07 -32.45
N ALA A 32 0.16 -25.49 -31.35
CA ALA A 32 -0.44 -25.40 -30.02
C ALA A 32 -0.62 -23.90 -29.71
N ALA A 33 -1.82 -23.39 -29.96
CA ALA A 33 -2.23 -22.09 -29.47
C ALA A 33 -2.15 -22.17 -27.94
N SER A 34 -1.07 -21.60 -27.40
CA SER A 34 -0.98 -21.30 -25.99
C SER A 34 -2.07 -20.30 -25.67
N VAL A 35 -3.19 -20.79 -25.18
CA VAL A 35 -4.24 -19.97 -24.59
C VAL A 35 -3.62 -19.40 -23.32
N ALA A 36 -3.14 -18.15 -23.42
CA ALA A 36 -2.77 -17.37 -22.26
C ALA A 36 -4.02 -17.29 -21.37
N GLN A 37 -4.03 -18.07 -20.29
CA GLN A 37 -5.03 -17.91 -19.24
C GLN A 37 -4.88 -16.49 -18.72
N PRO A 38 -5.97 -15.69 -18.70
CA PRO A 38 -5.91 -14.41 -18.02
C PRO A 38 -5.51 -14.70 -16.57
N ALA A 39 -4.45 -14.06 -16.12
CA ALA A 39 -4.08 -14.07 -14.71
C ALA A 39 -5.32 -13.56 -13.95
N VAL A 40 -6.03 -14.47 -13.30
CA VAL A 40 -7.08 -14.11 -12.36
C VAL A 40 -6.34 -13.46 -11.20
N VAL A 41 -6.19 -12.15 -11.29
CA VAL A 41 -5.70 -11.31 -10.20
C VAL A 41 -6.64 -11.58 -9.03
N ALA A 42 -6.07 -12.09 -7.95
CA ALA A 42 -6.78 -12.47 -6.74
C ALA A 42 -7.39 -11.22 -6.05
N THR A 43 -8.50 -10.74 -6.57
CA THR A 43 -9.36 -9.72 -5.96
C THR A 43 -10.45 -10.35 -5.08
N VAL A 44 -10.40 -11.66 -4.86
CA VAL A 44 -11.51 -12.45 -4.29
C VAL A 44 -11.46 -12.55 -2.76
N THR A 45 -10.36 -12.17 -2.10
CA THR A 45 -10.20 -12.46 -0.67
C THR A 45 -10.76 -11.35 0.25
N GLN A 46 -10.83 -10.11 -0.21
CA GLN A 46 -11.34 -9.00 0.63
C GLN A 46 -12.87 -8.91 0.70
N ALA A 47 -13.59 -9.30 -0.33
CA ALA A 47 -15.05 -9.23 -0.36
C ALA A 47 -15.73 -10.06 0.74
N PRO A 48 -15.32 -11.30 1.04
CA PRO A 48 -15.88 -12.06 2.15
C PRO A 48 -15.65 -11.40 3.51
N MET A 49 -14.44 -10.91 3.78
CA MET A 49 -14.10 -10.24 5.05
C MET A 49 -14.91 -8.96 5.22
N ALA A 50 -14.98 -8.10 4.22
CA ALA A 50 -15.73 -6.86 4.27
C ALA A 50 -17.24 -7.10 4.52
N THR A 51 -17.81 -8.11 3.90
CA THR A 51 -19.23 -8.48 4.09
C THR A 51 -19.47 -8.98 5.51
N GLU A 52 -18.64 -9.88 6.02
CA GLU A 52 -18.73 -10.37 7.39
C GLU A 52 -18.55 -9.24 8.40
N ALA A 53 -17.52 -8.39 8.24
CA ALA A 53 -17.26 -7.29 9.12
C ALA A 53 -18.42 -6.28 9.15
N ALA A 54 -19.03 -5.98 8.01
CA ALA A 54 -20.22 -5.12 7.92
C ALA A 54 -21.41 -5.72 8.66
N TRP A 55 -21.62 -7.04 8.55
CA TRP A 55 -22.68 -7.72 9.27
C TRP A 55 -22.44 -7.72 10.78
N LEU A 56 -21.23 -8.02 11.23
CA LEU A 56 -20.84 -7.98 12.64
C LEU A 56 -20.97 -6.58 13.23
N TYR A 57 -20.51 -5.55 12.49
CA TYR A 57 -20.63 -4.15 12.92
C TYR A 57 -22.09 -3.72 13.08
N LYS A 58 -22.96 -4.07 12.12
CA LYS A 58 -24.41 -3.85 12.24
C LYS A 58 -25.04 -4.64 13.40
N GLY A 59 -24.46 -5.77 13.76
CA GLY A 59 -24.84 -6.59 14.90
C GLY A 59 -24.33 -6.05 16.25
N GLY A 60 -23.65 -4.87 16.27
CA GLY A 60 -23.19 -4.20 17.49
C GLY A 60 -21.75 -4.52 17.90
N TRP A 61 -20.95 -5.17 17.04
CA TRP A 61 -19.54 -5.36 17.33
C TRP A 61 -18.80 -4.02 17.26
N GLY A 62 -18.02 -3.71 18.30
CA GLY A 62 -17.13 -2.55 18.32
C GLY A 62 -15.93 -2.72 17.40
N LEU A 63 -15.32 -1.60 16.99
CA LEU A 63 -14.14 -1.60 16.14
C LEU A 63 -12.99 -2.45 16.70
N GLN A 64 -12.70 -2.33 18.01
CA GLN A 64 -11.62 -3.12 18.64
C GLN A 64 -11.86 -4.62 18.49
N ALA A 65 -13.10 -5.09 18.69
CA ALA A 65 -13.43 -6.51 18.54
C ALA A 65 -13.27 -7.00 17.09
N LEU A 66 -13.57 -6.16 16.12
CA LEU A 66 -13.34 -6.46 14.71
C LEU A 66 -11.84 -6.51 14.38
N VAL A 67 -11.06 -5.54 14.87
CA VAL A 67 -9.60 -5.55 14.72
C VAL A 67 -9.00 -6.82 15.33
N ASP A 68 -9.38 -7.18 16.54
CA ASP A 68 -8.85 -8.38 17.20
C ASP A 68 -9.26 -9.68 16.48
N LYS A 69 -10.46 -9.70 15.88
CA LYS A 69 -10.92 -10.83 15.06
C LYS A 69 -10.11 -11.01 13.80
N TYR A 70 -9.78 -9.92 13.11
CA TYR A 70 -9.08 -9.93 11.82
C TYR A 70 -7.57 -9.73 11.93
N ALA A 71 -7.01 -9.56 13.14
CA ALA A 71 -5.57 -9.43 13.38
C ALA A 71 -4.86 -10.79 13.20
N THR A 72 -4.86 -11.26 11.97
CA THR A 72 -4.19 -12.47 11.51
C THR A 72 -3.26 -12.09 10.36
N SER A 73 -2.25 -12.92 10.07
CA SER A 73 -1.38 -12.67 8.91
C SER A 73 -2.20 -12.69 7.63
N ALA A 74 -2.54 -11.52 7.11
CA ALA A 74 -3.30 -11.36 5.88
C ALA A 74 -2.37 -11.18 4.67
N GLN A 75 -2.81 -11.64 3.50
CA GLN A 75 -2.14 -11.33 2.25
C GLN A 75 -2.80 -10.09 1.64
N LEU A 76 -2.26 -8.92 1.97
CA LEU A 76 -2.77 -7.64 1.50
C LEU A 76 -2.36 -7.36 0.04
N ASP A 77 -3.23 -6.64 -0.69
CA ASP A 77 -2.79 -5.99 -1.92
C ASP A 77 -1.81 -4.84 -1.62
N GLN A 78 -1.15 -4.35 -2.68
CA GLN A 78 -0.12 -3.33 -2.53
C GLN A 78 -0.63 -2.04 -1.84
N GLN A 79 -1.82 -1.58 -2.20
CA GLN A 79 -2.38 -0.34 -1.67
C GLN A 79 -2.74 -0.50 -0.18
N THR A 80 -3.41 -1.58 0.16
CA THR A 80 -3.76 -1.90 1.55
C THR A 80 -2.51 -2.12 2.40
N ASN A 81 -1.45 -2.74 1.84
CA ASN A 81 -0.18 -2.89 2.54
C ASN A 81 0.52 -1.54 2.82
N CYS A 82 0.48 -0.57 1.88
CA CYS A 82 0.97 0.78 2.14
C CYS A 82 0.16 1.47 3.24
N LEU A 83 -1.16 1.26 3.27
CA LEU A 83 -2.03 1.80 4.31
C LEU A 83 -1.70 1.19 5.69
N ALA A 84 -1.53 -0.14 5.77
CA ALA A 84 -1.10 -0.84 6.98
C ALA A 84 0.27 -0.33 7.47
N THR A 85 1.20 -0.08 6.55
CA THR A 85 2.51 0.49 6.87
C THR A 85 2.37 1.87 7.53
N ALA A 86 1.51 2.74 7.00
CA ALA A 86 1.26 4.05 7.60
C ALA A 86 0.67 3.90 9.01
N VAL A 87 -0.34 3.06 9.19
CA VAL A 87 -0.95 2.78 10.51
C VAL A 87 0.08 2.26 11.50
N TYR A 88 0.91 1.29 11.08
CA TYR A 88 1.92 0.68 11.94
C TYR A 88 2.95 1.70 12.45
N PHE A 89 3.50 2.53 11.58
CA PHE A 89 4.56 3.46 11.98
C PHE A 89 4.02 4.70 12.68
N GLU A 90 2.83 5.17 12.34
CA GLU A 90 2.25 6.38 12.92
C GLU A 90 1.40 6.12 14.17
N ALA A 91 0.71 4.99 14.24
CA ALA A 91 -0.38 4.82 15.21
C ALA A 91 -0.40 3.48 15.95
N ARG A 92 0.62 2.62 15.87
CA ARG A 92 0.60 1.27 16.51
C ARG A 92 0.37 1.28 18.02
N GLY A 93 0.59 2.40 18.69
CA GLY A 93 0.34 2.60 20.13
C GLY A 93 -1.03 3.19 20.46
N GLU A 94 -1.79 3.57 19.45
CA GLU A 94 -3.10 4.18 19.60
C GLU A 94 -4.23 3.14 19.75
N SER A 95 -5.42 3.60 20.16
CA SER A 95 -6.63 2.81 20.09
C SER A 95 -6.96 2.42 18.64
N ALA A 96 -7.84 1.44 18.45
CA ALA A 96 -8.29 1.06 17.11
C ALA A 96 -8.91 2.24 16.35
N GLU A 97 -9.62 3.12 17.05
CA GLU A 97 -10.22 4.34 16.50
C GLU A 97 -9.14 5.33 16.02
N GLY A 98 -8.06 5.52 16.79
CA GLY A 98 -6.93 6.37 16.40
C GLY A 98 -6.20 5.82 15.19
N GLN A 99 -5.97 4.51 15.16
CA GLN A 99 -5.38 3.82 14.02
C GLN A 99 -6.25 3.94 12.76
N LEU A 100 -7.57 3.74 12.89
CA LEU A 100 -8.52 3.89 11.79
C LEU A 100 -8.55 5.34 11.28
N ALA A 101 -8.48 6.34 12.17
CA ALA A 101 -8.46 7.74 11.78
C ALA A 101 -7.21 8.10 10.95
N VAL A 102 -6.03 7.59 11.32
CA VAL A 102 -4.80 7.77 10.53
C VAL A 102 -4.96 7.14 9.13
N ALA A 103 -5.45 5.90 9.04
CA ALA A 103 -5.75 5.25 7.77
C ALA A 103 -6.72 6.10 6.92
N ARG A 104 -7.78 6.61 7.54
CA ARG A 104 -8.78 7.45 6.88
C ARG A 104 -8.19 8.73 6.30
N VAL A 105 -7.27 9.40 7.00
CA VAL A 105 -6.58 10.59 6.44
C VAL A 105 -5.79 10.25 5.19
N VAL A 106 -5.08 9.13 5.15
CA VAL A 106 -4.37 8.69 3.93
C VAL A 106 -5.36 8.49 2.77
N MET A 107 -6.47 7.81 3.01
CA MET A 107 -7.52 7.56 2.02
C MET A 107 -8.17 8.87 1.54
N ASN A 108 -8.50 9.78 2.47
CA ASN A 108 -9.08 11.09 2.17
C ASN A 108 -8.14 11.93 1.31
N ARG A 109 -6.84 11.93 1.61
CA ARG A 109 -5.82 12.61 0.79
C ARG A 109 -5.85 12.09 -0.63
N ALA A 110 -5.78 10.77 -0.85
CA ALA A 110 -5.83 10.17 -2.18
C ALA A 110 -7.11 10.54 -2.95
N ALA A 111 -8.25 10.63 -2.27
CA ALA A 111 -9.54 10.98 -2.86
C ALA A 111 -9.74 12.49 -3.08
N SER A 112 -8.94 13.36 -2.44
CA SER A 112 -9.19 14.81 -2.40
C SER A 112 -8.83 15.57 -3.69
N GLY A 113 -8.08 14.96 -4.60
CA GLY A 113 -7.50 15.65 -5.76
C GLY A 113 -6.36 16.64 -5.43
N ARG A 114 -6.01 16.81 -4.16
CA ARG A 114 -4.94 17.71 -3.68
C ARG A 114 -3.62 16.97 -3.43
N TYR A 115 -3.65 15.66 -3.39
CA TYR A 115 -2.55 14.73 -3.13
C TYR A 115 -2.47 13.69 -4.24
N PRO A 116 -1.42 12.85 -4.29
CA PRO A 116 -1.37 11.73 -5.21
C PRO A 116 -2.63 10.85 -5.12
N PRO A 117 -3.08 10.25 -6.25
CA PRO A 117 -4.39 9.58 -6.31
C PRO A 117 -4.43 8.16 -5.73
N ASP A 118 -3.34 7.67 -5.19
CA ASP A 118 -3.24 6.33 -4.59
C ASP A 118 -2.56 6.36 -3.22
N TRP A 119 -2.87 5.38 -2.38
CA TRP A 119 -2.42 5.37 -0.99
C TRP A 119 -0.92 5.23 -0.86
N CYS A 120 -0.28 4.40 -1.68
CA CYS A 120 1.17 4.23 -1.65
C CYS A 120 1.90 5.54 -1.96
N SER A 121 1.47 6.26 -2.98
CA SER A 121 2.04 7.55 -3.36
C SER A 121 1.79 8.62 -2.30
N VAL A 122 0.61 8.63 -1.65
CA VAL A 122 0.34 9.52 -0.50
C VAL A 122 1.30 9.23 0.64
N VAL A 123 1.49 7.95 1.00
CA VAL A 123 2.35 7.58 2.13
C VAL A 123 3.82 7.85 1.82
N LYS A 124 4.26 7.62 0.58
CA LYS A 124 5.65 7.86 0.14
C LYS A 124 5.96 9.33 -0.18
N GLN A 125 4.97 10.21 -0.13
CA GLN A 125 5.16 11.63 -0.45
C GLN A 125 6.22 12.26 0.46
N HIS A 126 7.15 13.00 -0.15
CA HIS A 126 8.25 13.64 0.56
C HIS A 126 7.77 14.48 1.75
N ALA A 127 8.38 14.29 2.90
CA ALA A 127 8.13 15.02 4.16
C ALA A 127 6.70 14.90 4.73
N GLN A 128 5.87 13.98 4.25
CA GLN A 128 4.54 13.73 4.82
C GLN A 128 4.60 12.81 6.05
N PHE A 129 5.42 11.78 5.98
CA PHE A 129 5.58 10.81 7.06
C PHE A 129 7.05 10.70 7.46
N SER A 130 7.33 10.84 8.75
CA SER A 130 8.69 10.90 9.28
C SER A 130 9.47 9.59 9.13
N PHE A 131 8.75 8.47 9.05
CA PHE A 131 9.36 7.14 8.87
C PHE A 131 9.79 6.87 7.43
N VAL A 132 9.23 7.56 6.42
CA VAL A 132 9.61 7.39 5.02
C VAL A 132 10.92 8.12 4.74
N ARG A 133 11.92 7.38 4.24
CA ARG A 133 13.23 7.93 3.90
C ARG A 133 13.58 7.62 2.45
N HIS A 134 13.87 8.65 1.67
CA HIS A 134 14.19 8.50 0.23
C HIS A 134 13.11 7.75 -0.59
N GLY A 135 11.84 7.88 -0.17
CA GLY A 135 10.71 7.18 -0.81
C GLY A 135 10.58 5.71 -0.44
N GLU A 136 11.40 5.22 0.51
CA GLU A 136 11.37 3.83 0.97
C GLU A 136 10.82 3.70 2.39
N PHE A 137 10.18 2.57 2.65
CA PHE A 137 9.70 2.21 3.98
C PHE A 137 10.82 1.56 4.80
N PRO A 138 10.89 1.85 6.11
CA PRO A 138 11.77 1.10 6.99
C PRO A 138 11.27 -0.34 7.15
N TYR A 139 12.14 -1.20 7.67
CA TYR A 139 11.74 -2.56 8.04
C TYR A 139 10.61 -2.54 9.09
N ALA A 140 9.54 -3.26 8.82
CA ALA A 140 8.48 -3.55 9.78
C ALA A 140 8.56 -5.01 10.23
N ASP A 141 8.41 -5.26 11.52
CA ASP A 141 8.26 -6.63 12.01
C ASP A 141 6.86 -7.15 11.69
N THR A 142 6.75 -7.80 10.53
CA THR A 142 5.48 -8.33 10.01
C THR A 142 4.96 -9.53 10.80
N SER A 143 5.75 -10.11 11.72
CA SER A 143 5.31 -11.17 12.62
C SER A 143 4.69 -10.63 13.92
N SER A 144 4.84 -9.33 14.19
CA SER A 144 4.36 -8.73 15.44
C SER A 144 2.83 -8.59 15.47
N ALA A 145 2.26 -8.71 16.68
CA ALA A 145 0.85 -8.44 16.90
C ALA A 145 0.45 -6.99 16.53
N ALA A 146 1.38 -6.04 16.65
CA ALA A 146 1.15 -4.66 16.24
C ALA A 146 0.99 -4.52 14.72
N TRP A 147 1.77 -5.29 13.94
CA TRP A 147 1.64 -5.33 12.50
C TRP A 147 0.30 -5.97 12.08
N GLN A 148 -0.03 -7.14 12.64
CA GLN A 148 -1.29 -7.84 12.36
C GLN A 148 -2.52 -6.95 12.65
N LYS A 149 -2.48 -6.17 13.74
CA LYS A 149 -3.53 -5.17 14.02
C LYS A 149 -3.57 -4.06 12.98
N ALA A 150 -2.42 -3.55 12.55
CA ALA A 150 -2.36 -2.53 11.51
C ALA A 150 -2.90 -3.06 10.15
N GLU A 151 -2.63 -4.32 9.81
CA GLU A 151 -3.24 -5.01 8.66
C GLU A 151 -4.77 -5.03 8.76
N ALA A 152 -5.30 -5.50 9.88
CA ALA A 152 -6.75 -5.56 10.12
C ALA A 152 -7.41 -4.16 10.05
N VAL A 153 -6.77 -3.14 10.64
CA VAL A 153 -7.25 -1.76 10.55
C VAL A 153 -7.26 -1.26 9.10
N ALA A 154 -6.21 -1.56 8.34
CA ALA A 154 -6.13 -1.14 6.93
C ALA A 154 -7.21 -1.80 6.06
N GLU A 155 -7.48 -3.09 6.26
CA GLU A 155 -8.56 -3.81 5.56
C GLU A 155 -9.94 -3.26 5.94
N LEU A 156 -10.21 -3.03 7.23
CA LEU A 156 -11.47 -2.46 7.71
C LEU A 156 -11.65 -1.01 7.20
N ALA A 157 -10.57 -0.23 7.12
CA ALA A 157 -10.59 1.10 6.53
C ALA A 157 -10.91 1.06 5.04
N ALA A 158 -10.23 0.18 4.28
CA ALA A 158 -10.44 -0.02 2.84
C ALA A 158 -11.89 -0.48 2.53
N ALA A 159 -12.46 -1.34 3.37
CA ALA A 159 -13.86 -1.76 3.27
C ALA A 159 -14.86 -0.63 3.54
N ASN A 160 -14.44 0.47 4.15
CA ASN A 160 -15.22 1.70 4.41
C ASN A 160 -16.57 1.47 5.12
N ILE A 161 -16.62 0.50 6.02
CA ILE A 161 -17.85 0.10 6.72
C ILE A 161 -18.02 0.75 8.10
N ILE A 162 -16.92 1.26 8.66
CA ILE A 162 -16.89 1.83 10.01
C ILE A 162 -16.67 3.34 9.91
N PRO A 163 -17.55 4.17 10.50
CA PRO A 163 -17.35 5.61 10.57
C PRO A 163 -16.04 5.98 11.28
N SER A 164 -15.40 7.02 10.80
CA SER A 164 -14.20 7.61 11.39
C SER A 164 -14.24 9.14 11.17
N VAL A 165 -13.07 9.77 10.95
CA VAL A 165 -13.03 11.20 10.59
C VAL A 165 -13.72 11.46 9.24
N SER A 166 -14.31 12.65 9.07
CA SER A 166 -14.99 13.05 7.83
C SER A 166 -14.02 13.12 6.64
N ASN A 167 -14.57 13.03 5.42
CA ASN A 167 -13.78 12.92 4.18
C ASN A 167 -12.94 14.17 3.85
N ASP A 168 -13.23 15.31 4.47
CA ASP A 168 -12.50 16.57 4.34
C ASP A 168 -11.35 16.72 5.35
N VAL A 169 -11.19 15.78 6.27
CA VAL A 169 -10.06 15.74 7.21
C VAL A 169 -8.82 15.22 6.47
N LEU A 170 -7.84 16.11 6.28
CA LEU A 170 -6.62 15.83 5.51
C LEU A 170 -5.33 16.03 6.30
N TRP A 171 -5.41 16.56 7.53
CA TRP A 171 -4.24 16.84 8.36
C TRP A 171 -4.43 16.30 9.76
N TYR A 172 -3.33 15.90 10.36
CA TYR A 172 -3.25 15.62 11.80
C TYR A 172 -1.81 15.88 12.28
N HIS A 173 -1.68 16.02 13.59
CA HIS A 173 -0.39 16.01 14.30
C HIS A 173 -0.57 15.39 15.69
N ALA A 174 0.53 14.91 16.26
CA ALA A 174 0.51 14.45 17.64
C ALA A 174 0.32 15.63 18.61
N ASP A 175 -0.40 15.44 19.68
CA ASP A 175 -0.81 16.50 20.64
C ASP A 175 0.37 17.20 21.32
N TYR A 176 1.51 16.51 21.44
CA TYR A 176 2.76 17.07 21.98
C TYR A 176 3.56 17.94 21.00
N VAL A 177 3.12 18.12 19.74
CA VAL A 177 3.72 19.02 18.75
C VAL A 177 2.73 20.12 18.37
N ALA A 178 3.25 21.27 17.92
CA ALA A 178 2.46 22.44 17.61
C ALA A 178 2.87 23.05 16.27
N PRO A 179 2.60 22.40 15.13
CA PRO A 179 2.99 22.91 13.82
C PRO A 179 2.28 24.22 13.52
N THR A 180 2.97 25.15 12.85
CA THR A 180 2.45 26.51 12.58
C THR A 180 1.20 26.47 11.71
N TRP A 181 1.10 25.51 10.78
CA TRP A 181 -0.01 25.36 9.86
C TRP A 181 -1.37 25.06 10.56
N ARG A 182 -1.35 24.52 11.79
CA ARG A 182 -2.59 24.24 12.54
C ARG A 182 -3.46 25.49 12.76
N ARG A 183 -2.84 26.69 12.78
CA ARG A 183 -3.56 27.96 13.00
C ARG A 183 -4.41 28.38 11.82
N SER A 184 -4.17 27.84 10.62
CA SER A 184 -4.91 28.14 9.40
C SER A 184 -5.93 27.06 9.04
N LEU A 185 -6.09 26.07 9.91
CA LEU A 185 -7.02 24.95 9.72
C LEU A 185 -8.03 24.89 10.85
N THR A 186 -9.17 24.26 10.58
CA THR A 186 -10.20 24.00 11.58
C THR A 186 -9.91 22.67 12.27
N GLU A 187 -9.71 22.70 13.58
CA GLU A 187 -9.66 21.50 14.41
C GLU A 187 -11.02 20.81 14.40
N VAL A 188 -11.04 19.51 14.14
CA VAL A 188 -12.26 18.70 14.06
C VAL A 188 -12.45 17.90 15.35
N GLN A 189 -11.42 17.14 15.73
CA GLN A 189 -11.45 16.31 16.94
C GLN A 189 -10.04 15.83 17.30
N GLN A 190 -9.89 15.40 18.56
CA GLN A 190 -8.76 14.65 19.04
C GLN A 190 -9.16 13.19 19.26
N ILE A 191 -8.34 12.25 18.78
CA ILE A 191 -8.48 10.82 19.03
C ILE A 191 -7.12 10.30 19.50
N GLY A 192 -7.06 9.79 20.73
CA GLY A 192 -5.78 9.42 21.35
C GLY A 192 -4.81 10.60 21.39
N ALA A 193 -3.58 10.36 20.98
CA ALA A 193 -2.55 11.40 20.90
C ALA A 193 -2.55 12.21 19.61
N HIS A 194 -3.55 12.06 18.72
CA HIS A 194 -3.63 12.77 17.45
C HIS A 194 -4.77 13.77 17.41
N ILE A 195 -4.48 14.99 16.92
CA ILE A 195 -5.47 16.06 16.68
C ILE A 195 -5.66 16.20 15.18
N PHE A 196 -6.91 16.13 14.71
CA PHE A 196 -7.30 16.06 13.31
C PHE A 196 -7.91 17.37 12.82
N TYR A 197 -7.58 17.77 11.57
CA TYR A 197 -7.92 19.06 11.00
C TYR A 197 -8.46 18.94 9.58
N ARG A 198 -9.28 19.97 9.21
CA ARG A 198 -9.73 20.25 7.85
C ARG A 198 -9.42 21.69 7.45
N ALA A 199 -9.44 21.98 6.12
CA ALA A 199 -9.31 23.34 5.59
C ALA A 199 -10.61 24.12 5.78
#